data_3a9b22f786933be6ee7c7dc76ebed415
#
_entry.id   3a9b22f786933be6ee7c7dc76ebed415
#
_cell.length_a   1.000
_cell.length_b   1.000
_cell.length_c   1.000
_cell.angle_alpha   90.00
_cell.angle_beta   90.00
_cell.angle_gamma   90.00
#
_symmetry.space_group_name_H-M   'P 1'
#
loop_
_entity.id
_entity.type
_entity.pdbx_description
1 polymer ?
#
loop_
_entity_poly.entity_id
_entity_poly.type
_entity_poly.pdbx_seq_one_letter_code
_entity_poly.pdbx_strand_id
1 'polypeptide(L)'
;MRLVGAANAVLCAYADDILDVQYRLIRVHMNKTHVQTLIIEKLQADLAIAKDALKASHEAATHAESKAENKYDTRGLEAAYLADGQRRRVHEIEQALSSYRNLPVRSQVDEPIKLGALVSLERDGDCRWVFLGPDAAGLRVAPDGTEVLVISPRSPLGQALLGRGDGDEVEVVVDGRRQHYEVIAVR
;
A
#
# COMPACT_ATOMS: atom_id res chain seq x y z
N MET A 1 25.42 -40.80 24.84
CA MET A 1 25.13 -39.36 24.71
C MET A 1 25.15 -38.93 23.26
N ARG A 2 24.35 -39.53 22.36
CA ARG A 2 24.34 -39.29 20.89
C ARG A 2 22.94 -39.39 20.25
N LEU A 3 21.85 -39.27 20.97
CA LEU A 3 20.48 -39.41 20.46
C LEU A 3 19.64 -38.11 20.49
N VAL A 4 20.16 -36.99 21.04
CA VAL A 4 19.43 -35.72 21.15
C VAL A 4 19.66 -34.82 19.91
N GLY A 5 20.74 -35.03 19.17
CA GLY A 5 21.07 -34.21 17.97
C GLY A 5 20.24 -34.53 16.73
N ALA A 6 19.78 -35.77 16.57
CA ALA A 6 19.03 -36.17 15.39
C ALA A 6 17.54 -35.72 15.41
N ALA A 7 16.96 -35.63 16.61
CA ALA A 7 15.57 -35.19 16.76
C ALA A 7 15.39 -33.68 16.46
N ASN A 8 16.37 -32.85 16.81
CA ASN A 8 16.31 -31.41 16.52
C ASN A 8 16.52 -31.09 15.04
N ALA A 9 17.34 -31.85 14.31
CA ALA A 9 17.54 -31.66 12.88
C ALA A 9 16.29 -32.05 12.06
N VAL A 10 15.57 -33.11 12.47
CA VAL A 10 14.33 -33.55 11.84
C VAL A 10 13.18 -32.56 12.13
N LEU A 11 13.11 -32.01 13.34
CA LEU A 11 12.10 -30.99 13.69
C LEU A 11 12.34 -29.66 12.97
N CYS A 12 13.58 -29.27 12.73
CA CYS A 12 13.92 -28.08 11.95
C CYS A 12 13.54 -28.25 10.46
N ALA A 13 13.86 -29.41 9.86
CA ALA A 13 13.48 -29.70 8.47
C ALA A 13 11.95 -29.79 8.27
N TYR A 14 11.20 -30.29 9.27
CA TYR A 14 9.71 -30.30 9.23
C TYR A 14 9.10 -28.92 9.45
N ALA A 15 9.76 -28.02 10.18
CA ALA A 15 9.31 -26.64 10.35
C ALA A 15 9.47 -25.85 9.05
N ASP A 16 10.58 -26.05 8.35
CA ASP A 16 10.85 -25.42 7.04
C ASP A 16 9.87 -25.92 5.98
N ASP A 17 9.55 -27.22 5.93
CA ASP A 17 8.54 -27.78 5.02
C ASP A 17 7.12 -27.27 5.31
N ILE A 18 6.73 -27.11 6.58
CA ILE A 18 5.40 -26.59 6.95
C ILE A 18 5.29 -25.11 6.63
N LEU A 19 6.35 -24.34 6.84
CA LEU A 19 6.42 -22.93 6.46
C LEU A 19 6.35 -22.79 4.93
N ASP A 20 7.07 -23.62 4.18
CA ASP A 20 7.05 -23.60 2.70
C ASP A 20 5.65 -23.96 2.15
N VAL A 21 4.98 -24.95 2.75
CA VAL A 21 3.59 -25.30 2.40
C VAL A 21 2.62 -24.18 2.76
N GLN A 22 2.78 -23.52 3.89
CA GLN A 22 1.93 -22.40 4.33
C GLN A 22 2.17 -21.17 3.46
N TYR A 23 3.42 -20.87 3.10
CA TYR A 23 3.79 -19.84 2.11
C TYR A 23 3.28 -20.18 0.71
N ARG A 24 3.33 -21.45 0.27
CA ARG A 24 2.74 -21.90 -0.99
C ARG A 24 1.22 -21.77 -1.02
N LEU A 25 0.52 -22.06 0.08
CA LEU A 25 -0.93 -21.88 0.18
C LEU A 25 -1.35 -20.41 0.15
N ILE A 26 -0.60 -19.53 0.81
CA ILE A 26 -0.80 -18.07 0.74
C ILE A 26 -0.52 -17.57 -0.69
N ARG A 27 0.48 -18.13 -1.39
CA ARG A 27 0.78 -17.85 -2.80
C ARG A 27 -0.40 -18.14 -3.74
N VAL A 28 -1.18 -19.19 -3.47
CA VAL A 28 -2.23 -19.68 -4.39
C VAL A 28 -3.53 -18.88 -4.26
N HIS A 29 -3.78 -18.19 -3.13
CA HIS A 29 -5.10 -17.63 -2.83
C HIS A 29 -5.18 -16.09 -2.80
N MET A 30 -4.05 -15.36 -2.96
CA MET A 30 -4.11 -13.90 -2.97
C MET A 30 -4.85 -13.40 -4.21
N ASN A 31 -6.08 -12.92 -3.99
CA ASN A 31 -6.96 -12.46 -5.06
C ASN A 31 -6.77 -10.96 -5.32
N LYS A 32 -6.16 -10.62 -6.45
CA LYS A 32 -5.92 -9.24 -6.89
C LYS A 32 -7.19 -8.39 -6.95
N THR A 33 -8.32 -8.97 -7.38
CA THR A 33 -9.62 -8.27 -7.40
C THR A 33 -10.04 -7.89 -5.99
N HIS A 34 -9.87 -8.80 -5.04
CA HIS A 34 -10.18 -8.53 -3.62
C HIS A 34 -9.29 -7.42 -3.06
N VAL A 35 -7.98 -7.46 -3.34
CA VAL A 35 -7.05 -6.37 -2.96
C VAL A 35 -7.51 -5.03 -3.50
N GLN A 36 -7.86 -4.94 -4.80
CA GLN A 36 -8.35 -3.71 -5.42
C GLN A 36 -9.67 -3.23 -4.78
N THR A 37 -10.58 -4.14 -4.48
CA THR A 37 -11.85 -3.82 -3.80
C THR A 37 -11.58 -3.20 -2.42
N LEU A 38 -10.71 -3.81 -1.61
CA LEU A 38 -10.34 -3.29 -0.29
C LEU A 38 -9.66 -1.92 -0.36
N ILE A 39 -8.81 -1.68 -1.39
CA ILE A 39 -8.22 -0.36 -1.62
C ILE A 39 -9.32 0.68 -1.91
N ILE A 40 -10.29 0.35 -2.77
CA ILE A 40 -11.40 1.24 -3.10
C ILE A 40 -12.26 1.53 -1.86
N GLU A 41 -12.60 0.51 -1.08
CA GLU A 41 -13.37 0.66 0.16
C GLU A 41 -12.65 1.56 1.17
N LYS A 42 -11.35 1.35 1.35
CA LYS A 42 -10.53 2.19 2.23
C LYS A 42 -10.48 3.64 1.76
N LEU A 43 -10.28 3.87 0.46
CA LEU A 43 -10.30 5.22 -0.12
C LEU A 43 -11.68 5.88 0.02
N GLN A 44 -12.78 5.13 -0.08
CA GLN A 44 -14.13 5.65 0.15
C GLN A 44 -14.34 6.09 1.60
N ALA A 45 -13.85 5.29 2.56
CA ALA A 45 -13.89 5.64 3.97
C ALA A 45 -13.04 6.90 4.25
N ASP A 46 -11.82 6.97 3.71
CA ASP A 46 -10.94 8.13 3.85
C ASP A 46 -11.55 9.39 3.20
N LEU A 47 -12.27 9.24 2.07
CA LEU A 47 -12.98 10.33 1.42
C LEU A 47 -14.10 10.90 2.31
N ALA A 48 -14.88 10.03 2.96
CA ALA A 48 -15.93 10.48 3.89
C ALA A 48 -15.34 11.31 5.02
N ILE A 49 -14.27 10.82 5.67
CA ILE A 49 -13.56 11.54 6.73
C ILE A 49 -13.00 12.89 6.22
N ALA A 50 -12.40 12.91 5.02
CA ALA A 50 -11.85 14.13 4.46
C ALA A 50 -12.94 15.17 4.12
N LYS A 51 -14.11 14.74 3.66
CA LYS A 51 -15.27 15.63 3.41
C LYS A 51 -15.83 16.22 4.71
N ASP A 52 -15.92 15.43 5.77
CA ASP A 52 -16.35 15.92 7.08
C ASP A 52 -15.36 16.94 7.65
N ALA A 53 -14.05 16.68 7.52
CA ALA A 53 -13.00 17.61 7.93
C ALA A 53 -13.05 18.93 7.12
N LEU A 54 -13.29 18.85 5.81
CA LEU A 54 -13.46 20.02 4.95
C LEU A 54 -14.66 20.86 5.40
N LYS A 55 -15.80 20.21 5.66
CA LYS A 55 -17.01 20.88 6.14
C LYS A 55 -16.76 21.61 7.46
N ALA A 56 -16.16 20.94 8.44
CA ALA A 56 -15.83 21.54 9.74
C ALA A 56 -14.87 22.74 9.58
N SER A 57 -13.85 22.63 8.73
CA SER A 57 -12.92 23.73 8.46
C SER A 57 -13.61 24.92 7.80
N HIS A 58 -14.56 24.68 6.90
CA HIS A 58 -15.31 25.73 6.22
C HIS A 58 -16.26 26.47 7.19
N GLU A 59 -16.95 25.72 8.05
CA GLU A 59 -17.80 26.29 9.10
C GLU A 59 -16.98 27.15 10.08
N ALA A 60 -15.80 26.67 10.49
CA ALA A 60 -14.90 27.44 11.36
C ALA A 60 -14.41 28.73 10.68
N ALA A 61 -14.07 28.71 9.41
CA ALA A 61 -13.67 29.90 8.66
C ALA A 61 -14.80 30.93 8.60
N THR A 62 -16.02 30.51 8.28
CA THR A 62 -17.19 31.38 8.20
C THR A 62 -17.52 32.01 9.54
N HIS A 63 -17.42 31.26 10.64
CA HIS A 63 -17.62 31.79 12.00
C HIS A 63 -16.52 32.78 12.41
N ALA A 64 -15.27 32.54 12.04
CA ALA A 64 -14.15 33.43 12.33
C ALA A 64 -14.30 34.78 11.61
N GLU A 65 -14.68 34.76 10.34
CA GLU A 65 -14.92 35.99 9.55
C GLU A 65 -16.08 36.85 10.10
N SER A 66 -17.12 36.19 10.64
CA SER A 66 -18.25 36.88 11.24
C SER A 66 -17.98 37.52 12.61
N LYS A 67 -16.85 37.15 13.26
CA LYS A 67 -16.47 37.59 14.62
C LYS A 67 -15.11 38.29 14.70
N ALA A 68 -14.58 38.78 13.57
CA ALA A 68 -13.33 39.53 13.55
C ALA A 68 -13.39 40.73 14.48
N GLU A 69 -12.67 40.67 15.62
CA GLU A 69 -12.69 41.71 16.65
C GLU A 69 -11.82 42.91 16.34
N ASN A 70 -10.85 42.76 15.40
CA ASN A 70 -9.98 43.85 14.98
C ASN A 70 -9.31 43.58 13.60
N LYS A 71 -8.68 44.64 13.05
CA LYS A 71 -8.00 44.63 11.72
C LYS A 71 -6.81 43.66 11.60
N TYR A 72 -6.34 43.10 12.70
CA TYR A 72 -5.19 42.19 12.75
C TYR A 72 -5.60 40.75 13.12
N ASP A 73 -6.89 40.44 13.12
CA ASP A 73 -7.35 39.08 13.39
C ASP A 73 -7.08 38.16 12.18
N THR A 74 -6.11 37.25 12.32
CA THR A 74 -5.68 36.32 11.28
C THR A 74 -6.45 35.00 11.32
N ARG A 75 -7.37 34.79 12.28
CA ARG A 75 -8.06 33.49 12.47
C ARG A 75 -8.87 33.07 11.25
N GLY A 76 -9.56 33.99 10.59
CA GLY A 76 -10.30 33.73 9.36
C GLY A 76 -9.36 33.30 8.22
N LEU A 77 -8.19 33.94 8.11
CA LEU A 77 -7.17 33.60 7.10
C LEU A 77 -6.58 32.19 7.35
N GLU A 78 -6.24 31.87 8.58
CA GLU A 78 -5.72 30.55 8.97
C GLU A 78 -6.76 29.44 8.70
N ALA A 79 -8.03 29.67 9.05
CA ALA A 79 -9.12 28.74 8.78
C ALA A 79 -9.35 28.56 7.27
N ALA A 80 -9.21 29.62 6.47
CA ALA A 80 -9.32 29.54 5.01
C ALA A 80 -8.18 28.68 4.40
N TYR A 81 -6.94 28.86 4.86
CA TYR A 81 -5.81 28.01 4.43
C TYR A 81 -6.02 26.54 4.80
N LEU A 82 -6.55 26.25 6.01
CA LEU A 82 -6.86 24.90 6.42
C LEU A 82 -7.95 24.28 5.53
N ALA A 83 -9.01 25.02 5.25
CA ALA A 83 -10.08 24.57 4.35
C ALA A 83 -9.56 24.29 2.93
N ASP A 84 -8.60 25.08 2.41
CA ASP A 84 -7.98 24.83 1.11
C ASP A 84 -7.13 23.55 1.13
N GLY A 85 -6.38 23.31 2.19
CA GLY A 85 -5.64 22.04 2.37
C GLY A 85 -6.56 20.82 2.39
N GLN A 86 -7.69 20.89 3.12
CA GLN A 86 -8.69 19.82 3.16
C GLN A 86 -9.35 19.60 1.77
N ARG A 87 -9.63 20.67 1.03
CA ARG A 87 -10.19 20.57 -0.33
C ARG A 87 -9.25 19.83 -1.27
N ARG A 88 -7.94 20.12 -1.23
CA ARG A 88 -6.92 19.40 -2.01
C ARG A 88 -6.91 17.92 -1.65
N ARG A 89 -6.97 17.59 -0.36
CA ARG A 89 -7.02 16.20 0.11
C ARG A 89 -8.23 15.44 -0.40
N VAL A 90 -9.41 16.05 -0.37
CA VAL A 90 -10.64 15.47 -0.97
C VAL A 90 -10.43 15.20 -2.45
N HIS A 91 -9.91 16.17 -3.20
CA HIS A 91 -9.67 16.02 -4.63
C HIS A 91 -8.65 14.90 -4.96
N GLU A 92 -7.55 14.80 -4.21
CA GLU A 92 -6.56 13.73 -4.36
C GLU A 92 -7.19 12.34 -4.16
N ILE A 93 -8.03 12.17 -3.13
CA ILE A 93 -8.69 10.89 -2.88
C ILE A 93 -9.73 10.58 -3.98
N GLU A 94 -10.47 11.56 -4.47
CA GLU A 94 -11.42 11.39 -5.59
C GLU A 94 -10.70 10.98 -6.88
N GLN A 95 -9.53 11.56 -7.16
CA GLN A 95 -8.68 11.15 -8.29
C GLN A 95 -8.18 9.72 -8.12
N ALA A 96 -7.68 9.37 -6.94
CA ALA A 96 -7.24 8.01 -6.64
C ALA A 96 -8.37 7.00 -6.83
N LEU A 97 -9.57 7.28 -6.32
CA LEU A 97 -10.75 6.43 -6.52
C LEU A 97 -11.08 6.24 -8.01
N SER A 98 -11.03 7.31 -8.79
CA SER A 98 -11.24 7.23 -10.24
C SER A 98 -10.18 6.34 -10.91
N SER A 99 -8.91 6.53 -10.57
CA SER A 99 -7.80 5.73 -11.09
C SER A 99 -7.98 4.24 -10.79
N TYR A 100 -8.35 3.88 -9.55
CA TYR A 100 -8.55 2.47 -9.16
C TYR A 100 -9.79 1.84 -9.80
N ARG A 101 -10.89 2.59 -9.97
CA ARG A 101 -12.10 2.08 -10.64
C ARG A 101 -11.87 1.79 -12.13
N ASN A 102 -10.99 2.56 -12.76
CA ASN A 102 -10.63 2.39 -14.16
C ASN A 102 -9.44 1.44 -14.39
N LEU A 103 -8.77 0.99 -13.31
CA LEU A 103 -7.65 0.07 -13.41
C LEU A 103 -8.15 -1.34 -13.77
N PRO A 104 -7.77 -1.89 -14.93
CA PRO A 104 -8.24 -3.20 -15.34
C PRO A 104 -7.63 -4.30 -14.46
N VAL A 105 -8.48 -5.17 -13.92
CA VAL A 105 -8.05 -6.36 -13.18
C VAL A 105 -7.79 -7.48 -14.18
N ARG A 106 -6.52 -7.61 -14.60
CA ARG A 106 -6.09 -8.70 -15.48
C ARG A 106 -5.11 -9.58 -14.72
N SER A 107 -5.18 -10.90 -14.92
CA SER A 107 -4.11 -11.79 -14.46
C SER A 107 -2.81 -11.39 -15.15
N GLN A 108 -1.73 -11.38 -14.40
CA GLN A 108 -0.37 -11.06 -14.89
C GLN A 108 0.60 -12.22 -14.59
N VAL A 109 0.07 -13.43 -14.48
CA VAL A 109 0.88 -14.62 -14.30
C VAL A 109 1.78 -14.78 -15.53
N ASP A 110 3.08 -14.98 -15.29
CA ASP A 110 4.13 -15.10 -16.31
C ASP A 110 4.29 -13.85 -17.22
N GLU A 111 3.74 -12.70 -16.80
CA GLU A 111 3.96 -11.43 -17.48
C GLU A 111 4.90 -10.52 -16.67
N PRO A 112 5.64 -9.61 -17.34
CA PRO A 112 6.43 -8.60 -16.63
C PRO A 112 5.57 -7.72 -15.74
N ILE A 113 6.12 -7.34 -14.58
CA ILE A 113 5.44 -6.44 -13.62
C ILE A 113 5.12 -5.11 -14.28
N LYS A 114 3.85 -4.74 -14.25
CA LYS A 114 3.31 -3.48 -14.76
C LYS A 114 2.29 -2.90 -13.77
N LEU A 115 1.78 -1.72 -14.07
CA LEU A 115 0.76 -1.09 -13.25
C LEU A 115 -0.42 -2.04 -12.99
N GLY A 116 -0.85 -2.12 -11.73
CA GLY A 116 -1.88 -3.03 -11.28
C GLY A 116 -1.36 -4.43 -10.93
N ALA A 117 -0.06 -4.71 -10.96
CA ALA A 117 0.50 -5.97 -10.50
C ALA A 117 0.43 -6.09 -8.98
N LEU A 118 0.10 -7.29 -8.53
CA LEU A 118 0.24 -7.72 -7.14
C LEU A 118 1.47 -8.63 -7.07
N VAL A 119 2.48 -8.23 -6.29
CA VAL A 119 3.81 -8.86 -6.28
C VAL A 119 4.15 -9.34 -4.88
N SER A 120 4.60 -10.57 -4.76
CA SER A 120 5.21 -11.09 -3.55
C SER A 120 6.72 -10.92 -3.64
N LEU A 121 7.30 -10.30 -2.63
CA LEU A 121 8.73 -10.04 -2.51
C LEU A 121 9.28 -10.75 -1.28
N GLU A 122 10.46 -11.32 -1.41
CA GLU A 122 11.21 -11.88 -0.28
C GLU A 122 12.43 -11.00 0.00
N ARG A 123 12.74 -10.82 1.27
CA ARG A 123 13.98 -10.22 1.75
C ARG A 123 14.36 -10.78 3.12
N ASP A 124 15.55 -11.31 3.24
CA ASP A 124 16.12 -11.83 4.50
C ASP A 124 15.24 -12.91 5.17
N GLY A 125 14.50 -13.72 4.37
CA GLY A 125 13.55 -14.73 4.83
C GLY A 125 12.13 -14.20 5.08
N ASP A 126 11.91 -12.88 5.00
CA ASP A 126 10.59 -12.28 5.18
C ASP A 126 9.87 -12.01 3.84
N CYS A 127 8.68 -12.58 3.68
CA CYS A 127 7.83 -12.32 2.52
C CYS A 127 6.86 -11.17 2.79
N ARG A 128 6.70 -10.30 1.79
CA ARG A 128 5.73 -9.21 1.81
C ARG A 128 5.00 -9.07 0.48
N TRP A 129 3.75 -8.66 0.54
CA TRP A 129 2.98 -8.35 -0.64
C TRP A 129 2.96 -6.84 -0.92
N VAL A 130 3.16 -6.49 -2.18
CA VAL A 130 3.03 -5.10 -2.65
C VAL A 130 2.07 -5.06 -3.85
N PHE A 131 1.28 -4.01 -3.93
CA PHE A 131 0.42 -3.73 -5.08
C PHE A 131 0.95 -2.49 -5.80
N LEU A 132 1.29 -2.62 -7.08
CA LEU A 132 1.78 -1.50 -7.88
C LEU A 132 0.59 -0.66 -8.35
N GLY A 133 0.19 0.31 -7.52
CA GLY A 133 -0.99 1.13 -7.73
C GLY A 133 -0.72 2.43 -8.50
N PRO A 134 -1.74 2.96 -9.19
CA PRO A 134 -1.64 4.26 -9.87
C PRO A 134 -1.46 5.41 -8.89
N ASP A 135 -2.12 5.31 -7.75
CA ASP A 135 -2.21 6.33 -6.69
C ASP A 135 -2.20 5.68 -5.30
N ALA A 136 -2.39 6.48 -4.24
CA ALA A 136 -2.52 6.03 -2.85
C ALA A 136 -1.31 5.24 -2.33
N ALA A 137 -0.10 5.57 -2.77
CA ALA A 137 1.13 4.95 -2.26
C ALA A 137 1.23 5.09 -0.74
N GLY A 138 1.61 4.00 -0.06
CA GLY A 138 1.65 3.91 1.40
C GLY A 138 0.35 3.37 2.03
N LEU A 139 -0.74 3.24 1.26
CA LEU A 139 -1.96 2.61 1.75
C LEU A 139 -1.69 1.13 2.05
N ARG A 140 -2.28 0.63 3.14
CA ARG A 140 -2.21 -0.77 3.53
C ARG A 140 -3.61 -1.35 3.60
N VAL A 141 -3.77 -2.52 3.04
CA VAL A 141 -4.98 -3.35 3.13
C VAL A 141 -4.60 -4.75 3.56
N ALA A 142 -5.51 -5.51 4.13
CA ALA A 142 -5.22 -6.83 4.67
C ALA A 142 -6.25 -7.86 4.18
N PRO A 143 -6.23 -8.27 2.90
CA PRO A 143 -7.06 -9.37 2.43
C PRO A 143 -6.71 -10.65 3.19
N ASP A 144 -7.72 -11.31 3.74
CA ASP A 144 -7.58 -12.56 4.49
C ASP A 144 -6.50 -12.52 5.59
N GLY A 145 -6.30 -11.32 6.20
CA GLY A 145 -5.32 -11.09 7.27
C GLY A 145 -3.88 -10.89 6.79
N THR A 146 -3.61 -10.96 5.49
CA THR A 146 -2.26 -10.74 4.94
C THR A 146 -2.10 -9.29 4.50
N GLU A 147 -1.11 -8.58 5.07
CA GLU A 147 -0.87 -7.19 4.71
C GLU A 147 -0.35 -7.03 3.28
N VAL A 148 -0.97 -6.11 2.53
CA VAL A 148 -0.56 -5.67 1.20
C VAL A 148 -0.29 -4.17 1.26
N LEU A 149 0.92 -3.76 0.90
CA LEU A 149 1.32 -2.36 0.80
C LEU A 149 1.14 -1.87 -0.64
N VAL A 150 0.42 -0.77 -0.81
CA VAL A 150 0.35 -0.07 -2.11
C VAL A 150 1.63 0.74 -2.32
N ILE A 151 2.29 0.52 -3.46
CA ILE A 151 3.45 1.27 -3.89
C ILE A 151 3.18 1.97 -5.23
N SER A 152 3.83 3.12 -5.44
CA SER A 152 3.73 3.86 -6.70
C SER A 152 4.82 3.39 -7.69
N PRO A 153 4.55 3.38 -9.01
CA PRO A 153 5.57 3.21 -10.05
C PRO A 153 6.71 4.22 -9.97
N ARG A 154 6.48 5.36 -9.29
CA ARG A 154 7.49 6.42 -9.09
C ARG A 154 8.37 6.19 -7.86
N SER A 155 7.99 5.29 -6.95
CA SER A 155 8.80 4.96 -5.78
C SER A 155 10.05 4.18 -6.20
N PRO A 156 11.15 4.24 -5.41
CA PRO A 156 12.36 3.47 -5.73
C PRO A 156 12.08 1.98 -5.96
N LEU A 157 11.27 1.36 -5.09
CA LEU A 157 10.89 -0.04 -5.22
C LEU A 157 10.01 -0.27 -6.44
N GLY A 158 9.03 0.59 -6.71
CA GLY A 158 8.17 0.47 -7.88
C GLY A 158 8.94 0.58 -9.20
N GLN A 159 9.92 1.49 -9.28
CA GLN A 159 10.81 1.62 -10.44
C GLN A 159 11.68 0.38 -10.64
N ALA A 160 12.22 -0.19 -9.57
CA ALA A 160 13.05 -1.38 -9.63
C ALA A 160 12.26 -2.63 -10.07
N LEU A 161 10.97 -2.70 -9.71
CA LEU A 161 10.09 -3.83 -10.04
C LEU A 161 9.52 -3.78 -11.45
N LEU A 162 9.32 -2.59 -12.03
CA LEU A 162 8.72 -2.47 -13.37
C LEU A 162 9.51 -3.26 -14.41
N GLY A 163 8.80 -4.11 -15.16
CA GLY A 163 9.36 -4.95 -16.21
C GLY A 163 10.08 -6.20 -15.70
N ARG A 164 10.14 -6.45 -14.40
CA ARG A 164 10.67 -7.67 -13.78
C ARG A 164 9.62 -8.77 -13.79
N GLY A 165 10.05 -10.00 -13.60
CA GLY A 165 9.21 -11.20 -13.53
C GLY A 165 9.50 -12.06 -12.31
N ASP A 166 8.80 -13.18 -12.20
CA ASP A 166 9.03 -14.18 -11.15
C ASP A 166 10.49 -14.67 -11.17
N GLY A 167 11.14 -14.74 -10.01
CA GLY A 167 12.52 -15.14 -9.83
C GLY A 167 13.58 -14.05 -10.09
N ASP A 168 13.16 -12.83 -10.51
CA ASP A 168 14.10 -11.73 -10.68
C ASP A 168 14.53 -11.14 -9.34
N GLU A 169 15.80 -10.74 -9.26
CA GLU A 169 16.32 -9.95 -8.14
C GLU A 169 16.29 -8.46 -8.47
N VAL A 170 15.96 -7.65 -7.48
CA VAL A 170 15.97 -6.19 -7.58
C VAL A 170 16.73 -5.57 -6.40
N GLU A 171 17.53 -4.55 -6.69
CA GLU A 171 18.23 -3.74 -5.69
C GLU A 171 17.56 -2.38 -5.59
N VAL A 172 17.31 -1.93 -4.37
CA VAL A 172 16.74 -0.62 -4.07
C VAL A 172 17.58 0.09 -3.01
N VAL A 173 17.86 1.36 -3.21
CA VAL A 173 18.53 2.18 -2.20
C VAL A 173 17.47 2.99 -1.45
N VAL A 174 17.34 2.72 -0.14
CA VAL A 174 16.44 3.43 0.78
C VAL A 174 17.28 4.00 1.91
N ASP A 175 17.21 5.30 2.15
CA ASP A 175 17.96 6.00 3.20
C ASP A 175 19.48 5.69 3.18
N GLY A 176 20.04 5.60 1.96
CA GLY A 176 21.46 5.29 1.76
C GLY A 176 21.86 3.82 1.99
N ARG A 177 20.91 2.94 2.28
CA ARG A 177 21.13 1.51 2.45
C ARG A 177 20.63 0.75 1.25
N ARG A 178 21.45 -0.18 0.73
CA ARG A 178 21.04 -1.11 -0.33
C ARG A 178 20.18 -2.21 0.28
N GLN A 179 19.07 -2.48 -0.35
CA GLN A 179 18.15 -3.56 0.01
C GLN A 179 17.94 -4.42 -1.23
N HIS A 180 18.13 -5.72 -1.08
CA HIS A 180 17.92 -6.71 -2.14
C HIS A 180 16.58 -7.40 -1.90
N TYR A 181 15.83 -7.60 -2.96
CA TYR A 181 14.56 -8.32 -2.94
C TYR A 181 14.54 -9.33 -4.07
N GLU A 182 13.99 -10.50 -3.80
CA GLU A 182 13.62 -11.49 -4.83
C GLU A 182 12.12 -11.38 -5.13
N VAL A 183 11.77 -11.40 -6.40
CA VAL A 183 10.38 -11.45 -6.86
C VAL A 183 9.90 -12.90 -6.80
N ILE A 184 9.08 -13.23 -5.83
CA ILE A 184 8.62 -14.59 -5.59
C ILE A 184 7.40 -14.96 -6.44
N ALA A 185 6.51 -14.01 -6.69
CA ALA A 185 5.32 -14.21 -7.50
C ALA A 185 4.77 -12.89 -8.04
N VAL A 186 4.27 -12.91 -9.28
CA VAL A 186 3.51 -11.82 -9.92
C VAL A 186 2.07 -12.28 -10.20
N ARG A 187 1.07 -11.40 -9.93
CA ARG A 187 -0.35 -11.68 -10.17
C ARG A 187 -1.04 -10.50 -10.85
#